data_490d388031f72ae54f282fba50b2d659
#
_entry.id   490d388031f72ae54f282fba50b2d659
#
_cell.length_a   1.000
_cell.length_b   1.000
_cell.length_c   1.000
_cell.angle_alpha   90.00
_cell.angle_beta   90.00
_cell.angle_gamma   90.00
#
_symmetry.space_group_name_H-M   'P 1'
#
loop_
_entity.id
_entity.type
_entity.pdbx_description
1 polymer ?
#
loop_
_entity_poly.entity_id
_entity_poly.type
_entity_poly.pdbx_seq_one_letter_code
_entity_poly.pdbx_strand_id
1 'polypeptide(L)'
;ILLTSVVTLSSCSDWFDVTSGSEIREKDHYSTLAGFQQSLIGCYISMTDNALYGKELSWYAIEILGHQFNPVTSNSSNSREMQEYEKFNYDHTQIFSDIENIWAKAYSVIANANEALTNMEGQESSLNEVYYHVIKGELLAIRAYMHFDLLRLYGYGDWKNRSAELNSKKTIPYVTTLSSIPTPQRTGKET
;
A
#
# COMPACT_ATOMS: atom_id res chain seq x y z
N ILE A 1 33.28 63.62 -3.69
CA ILE A 1 32.86 62.61 -4.67
C ILE A 1 32.74 61.29 -3.93
N LEU A 2 31.50 60.89 -3.55
CA LEU A 2 31.22 59.68 -2.85
C LEU A 2 30.98 58.60 -3.90
N LEU A 3 31.85 57.59 -3.98
CA LEU A 3 31.74 56.46 -4.90
C LEU A 3 30.88 55.37 -4.22
N THR A 4 29.61 55.26 -4.55
CA THR A 4 28.72 54.22 -4.06
C THR A 4 28.97 52.96 -4.85
N SER A 5 29.64 51.97 -4.23
CA SER A 5 29.84 50.63 -4.79
C SER A 5 28.54 49.83 -4.63
N VAL A 6 27.86 49.58 -5.74
CA VAL A 6 26.70 48.66 -5.78
C VAL A 6 27.22 47.24 -5.84
N VAL A 7 27.16 46.53 -4.72
CA VAL A 7 27.43 45.09 -4.66
C VAL A 7 26.16 44.35 -5.15
N THR A 8 26.19 43.84 -6.36
CA THR A 8 25.17 42.95 -6.90
C THR A 8 25.34 41.58 -6.23
N LEU A 9 24.45 41.27 -5.27
CA LEU A 9 24.32 39.93 -4.73
C LEU A 9 23.63 39.06 -5.78
N SER A 10 24.40 38.39 -6.63
CA SER A 10 23.89 37.28 -7.43
C SER A 10 23.69 36.10 -6.48
N SER A 11 22.47 35.93 -6.00
CA SER A 11 22.07 34.75 -5.25
C SER A 11 22.08 33.55 -6.21
N CYS A 12 23.07 32.69 -6.07
CA CYS A 12 23.04 31.37 -6.71
C CYS A 12 21.93 30.55 -6.01
N SER A 13 20.74 30.49 -6.59
CA SER A 13 19.61 29.66 -6.10
C SER A 13 19.96 28.16 -6.10
N ASP A 14 20.87 27.74 -6.96
CA ASP A 14 21.26 26.34 -7.14
C ASP A 14 22.20 25.78 -6.05
N TRP A 15 22.76 26.67 -5.17
CA TRP A 15 23.66 26.24 -4.09
C TRP A 15 22.98 25.43 -3.00
N PHE A 16 21.67 25.63 -2.79
CA PHE A 16 20.88 24.91 -1.79
C PHE A 16 20.13 23.68 -2.35
N ASP A 17 20.22 23.45 -3.65
CA ASP A 17 19.60 22.28 -4.30
C ASP A 17 20.54 21.07 -4.22
N VAL A 18 20.86 20.67 -2.97
CA VAL A 18 21.67 19.48 -2.70
C VAL A 18 20.82 18.25 -2.91
N THR A 19 20.81 17.75 -4.12
CA THR A 19 20.33 16.38 -4.37
C THR A 19 21.36 15.39 -3.82
N SER A 20 20.93 14.53 -2.91
CA SER A 20 21.70 13.32 -2.56
C SER A 20 22.00 12.58 -3.86
N GLY A 21 23.26 12.28 -4.15
CA GLY A 21 23.65 11.61 -5.40
C GLY A 21 23.11 10.17 -5.52
N SER A 22 22.35 9.71 -4.52
CA SER A 22 21.69 8.40 -4.47
C SER A 22 20.17 8.49 -4.60
N GLU A 23 19.57 9.68 -4.58
CA GLU A 23 18.12 9.85 -4.70
C GLU A 23 17.76 10.42 -6.08
N ILE A 24 16.93 9.69 -6.82
CA ILE A 24 16.34 10.15 -8.07
C ILE A 24 15.17 11.07 -7.68
N ARG A 25 15.11 12.27 -8.27
CA ARG A 25 13.97 13.16 -8.05
C ARG A 25 12.70 12.48 -8.59
N GLU A 26 11.59 12.57 -7.86
CA GLU A 26 10.30 12.01 -8.28
C GLU A 26 9.95 12.38 -9.73
N LYS A 27 10.13 13.66 -10.09
CA LYS A 27 9.88 14.15 -11.45
C LYS A 27 10.74 13.46 -12.50
N ASP A 28 12.01 13.18 -12.20
CA ASP A 28 12.93 12.51 -13.13
C ASP A 28 12.59 11.03 -13.24
N HIS A 29 12.22 10.39 -12.13
CA HIS A 29 11.76 8.99 -12.11
C HIS A 29 10.53 8.78 -13.00
N TYR A 30 9.50 9.61 -12.83
CA TYR A 30 8.26 9.50 -13.60
C TYR A 30 8.29 10.22 -14.96
N SER A 31 9.45 10.62 -15.45
CA SER A 31 9.62 11.14 -16.80
C SER A 31 9.81 10.08 -17.88
N THR A 32 10.01 8.82 -17.48
CA THR A 32 10.36 7.71 -18.39
C THR A 32 9.50 6.48 -18.18
N LEU A 33 9.32 5.69 -19.24
CA LEU A 33 8.67 4.37 -19.14
C LEU A 33 9.35 3.44 -18.13
N ALA A 34 10.68 3.49 -18.07
CA ALA A 34 11.47 2.67 -17.14
C ALA A 34 11.15 3.00 -15.68
N GLY A 35 10.92 4.27 -15.34
CA GLY A 35 10.53 4.69 -13.99
C GLY A 35 9.17 4.12 -13.58
N PHE A 36 8.19 4.17 -14.46
CA PHE A 36 6.87 3.54 -14.21
C PHE A 36 6.96 2.02 -14.07
N GLN A 37 7.77 1.36 -14.88
CA GLN A 37 8.03 -0.07 -14.75
C GLN A 37 8.69 -0.42 -13.41
N GLN A 38 9.65 0.39 -12.96
CA GLN A 38 10.30 0.22 -11.66
C GLN A 38 9.30 0.41 -10.50
N SER A 39 8.42 1.39 -10.58
CA SER A 39 7.37 1.60 -9.57
C SER A 39 6.40 0.42 -9.51
N LEU A 40 5.97 -0.11 -10.65
CA LEU A 40 5.14 -1.31 -10.73
C LEU A 40 5.84 -2.53 -10.11
N ILE A 41 7.11 -2.76 -10.46
CA ILE A 41 7.93 -3.84 -9.88
C ILE A 41 8.08 -3.63 -8.37
N GLY A 42 8.29 -2.37 -7.92
CA GLY A 42 8.33 -2.00 -6.50
C GLY A 42 7.07 -2.38 -5.74
N CYS A 43 5.90 -2.20 -6.36
CA CYS A 43 4.63 -2.66 -5.78
C CYS A 43 4.61 -4.20 -5.64
N TYR A 44 4.98 -4.95 -6.66
CA TYR A 44 5.05 -6.41 -6.58
C TYR A 44 6.05 -6.89 -5.54
N ILE A 45 7.25 -6.29 -5.45
CA ILE A 45 8.24 -6.60 -4.41
C ILE A 45 7.65 -6.32 -3.02
N SER A 46 6.97 -5.18 -2.86
CA SER A 46 6.33 -4.84 -1.57
C SER A 46 5.25 -5.84 -1.16
N MET A 47 4.55 -6.44 -2.12
CA MET A 47 3.57 -7.50 -1.87
C MET A 47 4.22 -8.82 -1.39
N THR A 48 5.50 -9.06 -1.66
CA THR A 48 6.21 -10.26 -1.17
C THR A 48 6.71 -10.12 0.27
N ASP A 49 6.43 -9.03 0.94
CA ASP A 49 6.73 -8.85 2.37
C ASP A 49 6.03 -9.91 3.22
N ASN A 50 6.68 -10.30 4.33
CA ASN A 50 6.12 -11.31 5.24
C ASN A 50 4.76 -10.90 5.82
N ALA A 51 4.52 -9.61 6.04
CA ALA A 51 3.21 -9.12 6.47
C ALA A 51 2.10 -9.34 5.43
N LEU A 52 2.46 -9.57 4.16
CA LEU A 52 1.50 -9.83 3.08
C LEU A 52 1.68 -11.26 2.53
N TYR A 53 1.98 -11.39 1.23
CA TYR A 53 2.00 -12.70 0.56
C TYR A 53 3.30 -13.47 0.76
N GLY A 54 4.34 -12.88 1.38
CA GLY A 54 5.52 -13.62 1.80
C GLY A 54 5.23 -14.63 2.91
N LYS A 55 4.25 -14.36 3.78
CA LYS A 55 3.89 -15.26 4.88
C LYS A 55 2.40 -15.15 5.28
N GLU A 56 1.98 -14.00 5.83
CA GLU A 56 0.72 -13.88 6.58
C GLU A 56 -0.53 -14.12 5.72
N LEU A 57 -0.56 -13.57 4.49
CA LEU A 57 -1.69 -13.68 3.58
C LEU A 57 -1.59 -14.84 2.58
N SER A 58 -0.64 -15.74 2.75
CA SER A 58 -0.45 -16.91 1.87
C SER A 58 -0.67 -18.23 2.61
N TRP A 59 0.13 -18.50 3.61
CA TRP A 59 0.21 -19.83 4.21
C TRP A 59 0.29 -19.83 5.74
N TYR A 60 0.18 -18.68 6.40
CA TYR A 60 0.27 -18.58 7.86
C TYR A 60 -1.03 -18.05 8.48
N ALA A 61 -1.16 -16.74 8.75
CA ALA A 61 -2.29 -16.21 9.50
C ALA A 61 -3.64 -16.56 8.86
N ILE A 62 -3.78 -16.38 7.54
CA ILE A 62 -5.03 -16.62 6.82
C ILE A 62 -5.45 -18.09 6.84
N GLU A 63 -4.47 -19.01 6.74
CA GLU A 63 -4.73 -20.45 6.74
C GLU A 63 -5.08 -20.97 8.15
N ILE A 64 -4.43 -20.41 9.19
CA ILE A 64 -4.74 -20.76 10.59
C ILE A 64 -6.12 -20.22 10.96
N LEU A 65 -6.42 -18.95 10.66
CA LEU A 65 -7.74 -18.35 10.86
C LEU A 65 -8.84 -19.10 10.09
N GLY A 66 -8.51 -19.63 8.90
CA GLY A 66 -9.39 -20.45 8.09
C GLY A 66 -9.51 -21.88 8.57
N HIS A 67 -8.84 -22.29 9.66
CA HIS A 67 -8.77 -23.64 10.20
C HIS A 67 -8.41 -24.70 9.14
N GLN A 68 -7.47 -24.35 8.25
CA GLN A 68 -7.01 -25.26 7.18
C GLN A 68 -5.99 -26.29 7.68
N PHE A 69 -5.47 -26.12 8.91
CA PHE A 69 -4.55 -27.03 9.55
C PHE A 69 -5.20 -27.79 10.71
N ASN A 70 -4.62 -28.93 11.07
CA ASN A 70 -4.99 -29.62 12.32
C ASN A 70 -4.60 -28.77 13.52
N PRO A 71 -5.37 -28.81 14.63
CA PRO A 71 -5.06 -28.07 15.85
C PRO A 71 -3.64 -28.32 16.34
N VAL A 72 -2.96 -27.25 16.70
CA VAL A 72 -1.57 -27.32 17.17
C VAL A 72 -1.55 -27.68 18.65
N THR A 73 -0.95 -28.82 19.00
CA THR A 73 -0.90 -29.34 20.38
C THR A 73 0.47 -29.16 21.05
N SER A 74 1.49 -28.71 20.33
CA SER A 74 2.83 -28.47 20.86
C SER A 74 2.89 -27.25 21.80
N ASN A 75 3.84 -27.25 22.72
CA ASN A 75 4.08 -26.14 23.67
C ASN A 75 5.27 -25.23 23.28
N SER A 76 5.74 -25.29 22.04
CA SER A 76 6.77 -24.35 21.57
C SER A 76 6.19 -22.92 21.44
N SER A 77 7.07 -21.90 21.41
CA SER A 77 6.64 -20.50 21.25
C SER A 77 5.81 -20.27 19.98
N ASN A 78 6.27 -20.81 18.85
CA ASN A 78 5.56 -20.70 17.57
C ASN A 78 4.21 -21.41 17.61
N SER A 79 4.14 -22.55 18.31
CA SER A 79 2.88 -23.29 18.47
C SER A 79 1.87 -22.52 19.32
N ARG A 80 2.34 -21.76 20.33
CA ARG A 80 1.45 -20.91 21.14
C ARG A 80 0.85 -19.77 20.31
N GLU A 81 1.63 -19.13 19.47
CA GLU A 81 1.15 -18.10 18.54
C GLU A 81 0.06 -18.68 17.61
N MET A 82 0.33 -19.83 16.98
CA MET A 82 -0.68 -20.52 16.15
C MET A 82 -1.97 -20.85 16.91
N GLN A 83 -1.85 -21.30 18.16
CA GLN A 83 -3.02 -21.57 19.03
C GLN A 83 -3.82 -20.30 19.34
N GLU A 84 -3.15 -19.16 19.48
CA GLU A 84 -3.86 -17.88 19.71
C GLU A 84 -4.59 -17.42 18.43
N TYR A 85 -4.03 -17.65 17.23
CA TYR A 85 -4.74 -17.46 15.96
C TYR A 85 -5.95 -18.39 15.84
N GLU A 86 -5.81 -19.67 16.16
CA GLU A 86 -6.90 -20.66 16.14
C GLU A 86 -8.08 -20.28 17.05
N LYS A 87 -7.79 -19.61 18.18
CA LYS A 87 -8.80 -19.10 19.13
C LYS A 87 -9.36 -17.74 18.74
N PHE A 88 -8.89 -17.13 17.65
CA PHE A 88 -9.23 -15.74 17.28
C PHE A 88 -8.91 -14.72 18.39
N ASN A 89 -7.82 -14.96 19.15
CA ASN A 89 -7.40 -14.08 20.25
C ASN A 89 -6.62 -12.86 19.71
N TYR A 90 -7.37 -11.91 19.19
CA TYR A 90 -6.79 -10.69 18.60
C TYR A 90 -6.18 -9.73 19.63
N ASP A 91 -6.41 -9.93 20.93
CA ASP A 91 -5.79 -9.16 22.00
C ASP A 91 -4.38 -9.69 22.37
N HIS A 92 -3.98 -10.83 21.84
CA HIS A 92 -2.63 -11.35 22.03
C HIS A 92 -1.60 -10.45 21.32
N THR A 93 -0.57 -10.00 22.02
CA THR A 93 0.39 -8.98 21.56
C THR A 93 0.96 -9.26 20.16
N GLN A 94 1.34 -10.51 19.88
CA GLN A 94 1.91 -10.85 18.57
C GLN A 94 0.84 -10.80 17.48
N ILE A 95 -0.35 -11.36 17.73
CA ILE A 95 -1.45 -11.36 16.78
C ILE A 95 -1.89 -9.94 16.45
N PHE A 96 -2.00 -9.09 17.46
CA PHE A 96 -2.32 -7.67 17.28
C PHE A 96 -1.26 -6.96 16.40
N SER A 97 0.03 -7.20 16.68
CA SER A 97 1.12 -6.64 15.88
C SER A 97 1.09 -7.11 14.43
N ASP A 98 0.84 -8.39 14.19
CA ASP A 98 0.76 -8.96 12.85
C ASP A 98 -0.40 -8.34 12.05
N ILE A 99 -1.57 -8.17 12.69
CA ILE A 99 -2.74 -7.52 12.09
C ILE A 99 -2.45 -6.06 11.75
N GLU A 100 -1.80 -5.31 12.65
CA GLU A 100 -1.38 -3.93 12.37
C GLU A 100 -0.37 -3.86 11.21
N ASN A 101 0.59 -4.79 11.15
CA ASN A 101 1.58 -4.87 10.08
C ASN A 101 0.95 -5.19 8.72
N ILE A 102 -0.01 -6.12 8.66
CA ILE A 102 -0.78 -6.42 7.45
C ILE A 102 -1.47 -5.15 6.94
N TRP A 103 -2.18 -4.44 7.84
CA TRP A 103 -2.88 -3.19 7.51
C TRP A 103 -1.93 -2.13 6.96
N ALA A 104 -0.88 -1.82 7.71
CA ALA A 104 0.08 -0.78 7.34
C ALA A 104 0.79 -1.09 6.02
N LYS A 105 1.20 -2.34 5.81
CA LYS A 105 1.90 -2.76 4.60
C LYS A 105 0.99 -2.77 3.37
N ALA A 106 -0.26 -3.21 3.51
CA ALA A 106 -1.22 -3.16 2.41
C ALA A 106 -1.50 -1.72 1.96
N TYR A 107 -1.69 -0.79 2.91
CA TYR A 107 -1.86 0.63 2.56
C TYR A 107 -0.58 1.27 2.00
N SER A 108 0.61 0.80 2.39
CA SER A 108 1.86 1.23 1.76
C SER A 108 1.92 0.82 0.27
N VAL A 109 1.51 -0.40 -0.08
CA VAL A 109 1.40 -0.84 -1.48
C VAL A 109 0.37 0.00 -2.25
N ILE A 110 -0.78 0.29 -1.64
CA ILE A 110 -1.81 1.16 -2.23
C ILE A 110 -1.27 2.57 -2.48
N ALA A 111 -0.51 3.13 -1.54
CA ALA A 111 0.09 4.45 -1.68
C ALA A 111 1.08 4.50 -2.86
N ASN A 112 1.97 3.51 -2.96
CA ASN A 112 2.92 3.41 -4.08
C ASN A 112 2.20 3.27 -5.44
N ALA A 113 1.14 2.46 -5.50
CA ALA A 113 0.33 2.34 -6.71
C ALA A 113 -0.38 3.66 -7.06
N ASN A 114 -0.93 4.38 -6.08
CA ASN A 114 -1.59 5.66 -6.28
C ASN A 114 -0.59 6.74 -6.74
N GLU A 115 0.62 6.76 -6.20
CA GLU A 115 1.68 7.67 -6.61
C GLU A 115 2.02 7.48 -8.10
N ALA A 116 2.30 6.24 -8.51
CA ALA A 116 2.56 5.94 -9.91
C ALA A 116 1.36 6.29 -10.81
N LEU A 117 0.13 5.96 -10.41
CA LEU A 117 -1.08 6.29 -11.16
C LEU A 117 -1.28 7.80 -11.33
N THR A 118 -1.04 8.59 -10.27
CA THR A 118 -1.13 10.04 -10.31
C THR A 118 -0.11 10.64 -11.28
N ASN A 119 1.12 10.15 -11.24
CA ASN A 119 2.18 10.62 -12.14
C ASN A 119 1.98 10.15 -13.59
N MET A 120 1.15 9.13 -13.85
CA MET A 120 0.78 8.71 -15.21
C MET A 120 -0.26 9.63 -15.87
N GLU A 121 -1.00 10.42 -15.11
CA GLU A 121 -2.05 11.27 -15.66
C GLU A 121 -1.49 12.26 -16.70
N GLY A 122 -2.09 12.29 -17.88
CA GLY A 122 -1.67 13.16 -18.99
C GLY A 122 -0.43 12.69 -19.75
N GLN A 123 0.17 11.53 -19.42
CA GLN A 123 1.37 11.03 -20.10
C GLN A 123 1.10 9.96 -21.19
N GLU A 124 -0.15 9.73 -21.57
CA GLU A 124 -0.53 8.71 -22.55
C GLU A 124 0.19 8.87 -23.90
N SER A 125 0.34 10.12 -24.38
CA SER A 125 1.00 10.42 -25.64
C SER A 125 2.53 10.44 -25.56
N SER A 126 3.11 10.62 -24.38
CA SER A 126 4.57 10.67 -24.14
C SER A 126 5.18 9.30 -23.88
N LEU A 127 4.37 8.35 -23.40
CA LEU A 127 4.74 6.97 -23.22
C LEU A 127 4.22 6.14 -24.42
N ASN A 128 4.82 4.97 -24.67
CA ASN A 128 4.25 4.05 -25.65
C ASN A 128 2.85 3.63 -25.18
N GLU A 129 1.84 3.83 -26.02
CA GLU A 129 0.42 3.62 -25.69
C GLU A 129 0.13 2.24 -25.09
N VAL A 130 0.72 1.17 -25.68
CA VAL A 130 0.53 -0.20 -25.20
C VAL A 130 1.05 -0.35 -23.77
N TYR A 131 2.29 0.10 -23.52
CA TYR A 131 2.89 0.00 -22.19
C TYR A 131 2.19 0.89 -21.16
N TYR A 132 1.73 2.07 -21.58
CA TYR A 132 0.93 2.94 -20.73
C TYR A 132 -0.31 2.20 -20.20
N HIS A 133 -1.10 1.63 -21.08
CA HIS A 133 -2.33 0.92 -20.70
C HIS A 133 -2.05 -0.35 -19.88
N VAL A 134 -1.00 -1.09 -20.18
CA VAL A 134 -0.62 -2.29 -19.41
C VAL A 134 -0.21 -1.92 -18.00
N ILE A 135 0.73 -1.00 -17.82
CA ILE A 135 1.21 -0.57 -16.50
C ILE A 135 0.07 0.02 -15.67
N LYS A 136 -0.73 0.90 -16.27
CA LYS A 136 -1.90 1.49 -15.62
C LYS A 136 -2.91 0.42 -15.17
N GLY A 137 -3.17 -0.56 -16.02
CA GLY A 137 -4.06 -1.67 -15.71
C GLY A 137 -3.56 -2.51 -14.53
N GLU A 138 -2.27 -2.84 -14.51
CA GLU A 138 -1.65 -3.59 -13.42
C GLU A 138 -1.65 -2.81 -12.10
N LEU A 139 -1.31 -1.52 -12.10
CA LEU A 139 -1.37 -0.68 -10.91
C LEU A 139 -2.79 -0.56 -10.35
N LEU A 140 -3.79 -0.42 -11.22
CA LEU A 140 -5.20 -0.42 -10.82
C LEU A 140 -5.63 -1.77 -10.24
N ALA A 141 -5.16 -2.88 -10.83
CA ALA A 141 -5.42 -4.22 -10.33
C ALA A 141 -4.78 -4.47 -8.96
N ILE A 142 -3.52 -4.06 -8.75
CA ILE A 142 -2.84 -4.12 -7.45
C ILE A 142 -3.62 -3.33 -6.40
N ARG A 143 -4.01 -2.09 -6.71
CA ARG A 143 -4.80 -1.25 -5.81
C ARG A 143 -6.13 -1.90 -5.42
N ALA A 144 -6.85 -2.44 -6.38
CA ALA A 144 -8.11 -3.13 -6.14
C ALA A 144 -7.92 -4.41 -5.31
N TYR A 145 -6.88 -5.18 -5.60
CA TYR A 145 -6.56 -6.42 -4.89
C TYR A 145 -6.20 -6.17 -3.43
N MET A 146 -5.36 -5.16 -3.15
CA MET A 146 -5.04 -4.78 -1.77
C MET A 146 -6.25 -4.29 -0.99
N HIS A 147 -7.11 -3.47 -1.59
CA HIS A 147 -8.35 -3.06 -0.94
C HIS A 147 -9.31 -4.24 -0.71
N PHE A 148 -9.37 -5.19 -1.63
CA PHE A 148 -10.20 -6.38 -1.47
C PHE A 148 -9.73 -7.23 -0.27
N ASP A 149 -8.41 -7.43 -0.13
CA ASP A 149 -7.87 -8.16 1.02
C ASP A 149 -8.09 -7.42 2.34
N LEU A 150 -7.87 -6.10 2.37
CA LEU A 150 -8.22 -5.29 3.53
C LEU A 150 -9.71 -5.40 3.88
N LEU A 151 -10.58 -5.34 2.89
CA LEU A 151 -12.01 -5.44 3.09
C LEU A 151 -12.44 -6.81 3.64
N ARG A 152 -11.84 -7.89 3.14
CA ARG A 152 -12.18 -9.25 3.58
C ARG A 152 -11.62 -9.56 4.97
N LEU A 153 -10.50 -8.94 5.38
CA LEU A 153 -9.86 -9.15 6.69
C LEU A 153 -10.43 -8.24 7.78
N TYR A 154 -10.72 -6.98 7.46
CA TYR A 154 -11.11 -5.95 8.42
C TYR A 154 -12.56 -5.49 8.25
N GLY A 155 -13.26 -5.96 7.23
CA GLY A 155 -14.68 -5.69 7.02
C GLY A 155 -15.57 -6.73 7.68
N TYR A 156 -16.87 -6.59 7.47
CA TYR A 156 -17.84 -7.55 7.96
C TYR A 156 -17.95 -8.72 6.98
N GLY A 157 -17.91 -9.96 7.50
CA GLY A 157 -18.05 -11.20 6.72
C GLY A 157 -19.43 -11.42 6.11
N ASP A 158 -19.62 -12.66 5.63
CA ASP A 158 -20.88 -13.14 5.00
C ASP A 158 -21.28 -12.40 3.72
N TRP A 159 -20.34 -12.31 2.81
CA TRP A 159 -20.50 -11.63 1.52
C TRP A 159 -21.65 -12.17 0.67
N LYS A 160 -21.98 -13.44 0.83
CA LYS A 160 -23.05 -14.12 0.05
C LYS A 160 -24.45 -13.73 0.53
N ASN A 161 -24.65 -13.64 1.85
CA ASN A 161 -25.96 -13.39 2.46
C ASN A 161 -26.04 -12.02 3.13
N ARG A 162 -25.17 -11.12 2.77
CA ARG A 162 -24.96 -9.83 3.42
C ARG A 162 -26.24 -9.03 3.55
N SER A 163 -26.67 -8.80 4.77
CA SER A 163 -27.86 -8.01 5.07
C SER A 163 -27.65 -6.53 4.73
N ALA A 164 -28.73 -5.80 4.53
CA ALA A 164 -28.70 -4.34 4.35
C ALA A 164 -28.04 -3.66 5.55
N GLU A 165 -28.21 -4.19 6.75
CA GLU A 165 -27.56 -3.70 7.97
C GLU A 165 -26.03 -3.80 7.88
N LEU A 166 -25.48 -4.97 7.56
CA LEU A 166 -24.04 -5.18 7.41
C LEU A 166 -23.47 -4.31 6.29
N ASN A 167 -24.20 -4.15 5.18
CA ASN A 167 -23.78 -3.30 4.06
C ASN A 167 -23.74 -1.81 4.42
N SER A 168 -24.47 -1.35 5.43
CA SER A 168 -24.46 0.04 5.90
C SER A 168 -23.33 0.34 6.90
N LYS A 169 -22.69 -0.69 7.47
CA LYS A 169 -21.59 -0.52 8.41
C LYS A 169 -20.33 -0.04 7.71
N LYS A 170 -19.61 0.86 8.36
CA LYS A 170 -18.30 1.32 7.89
C LYS A 170 -17.29 0.17 7.95
N THR A 171 -16.48 0.06 6.91
CA THR A 171 -15.45 -0.96 6.76
C THR A 171 -14.06 -0.33 6.71
N ILE A 172 -13.46 -0.24 5.56
CA ILE A 172 -12.12 0.29 5.34
C ILE A 172 -12.14 1.63 4.60
N PRO A 173 -11.11 2.47 4.73
CA PRO A 173 -10.87 3.58 3.82
C PRO A 173 -10.55 3.07 2.41
N TYR A 174 -11.30 3.50 1.39
CA TYR A 174 -10.95 3.19 0.00
C TYR A 174 -10.13 4.35 -0.59
N VAL A 175 -8.80 4.18 -0.57
CA VAL A 175 -7.82 5.24 -0.89
C VAL A 175 -7.43 5.17 -2.36
N THR A 176 -7.73 6.23 -3.11
CA THR A 176 -7.43 6.30 -4.56
C THR A 176 -6.46 7.42 -4.93
N THR A 177 -6.09 8.26 -3.98
CA THR A 177 -5.17 9.39 -4.17
C THR A 177 -4.23 9.53 -2.98
N LEU A 178 -3.07 10.14 -3.19
CA LEU A 178 -2.20 10.56 -2.09
C LEU A 178 -2.79 11.84 -1.46
N SER A 179 -2.95 11.82 -0.15
CA SER A 179 -3.46 12.96 0.61
C SER A 179 -2.93 12.93 2.04
N SER A 180 -2.59 14.09 2.56
CA SER A 180 -2.31 14.28 3.99
C SER A 180 -3.58 14.27 4.87
N ILE A 181 -4.75 14.37 4.23
CA ILE A 181 -6.05 14.28 4.92
C ILE A 181 -6.48 12.81 4.93
N PRO A 182 -6.78 12.24 6.10
CA PRO A 182 -7.23 10.86 6.20
C PRO A 182 -8.48 10.60 5.36
N THR A 183 -8.45 9.54 4.56
CA THR A 183 -9.61 9.09 3.80
C THR A 183 -10.63 8.45 4.75
N PRO A 184 -11.89 8.88 4.77
CA PRO A 184 -12.89 8.30 5.64
C PRO A 184 -13.20 6.85 5.25
N GLN A 185 -13.56 6.04 6.25
CA GLN A 185 -14.07 4.69 6.00
C GLN A 185 -15.36 4.75 5.17
N ARG A 186 -15.46 3.85 4.20
CA ARG A 186 -16.68 3.63 3.39
C ARG A 186 -17.55 2.54 3.98
N THR A 187 -18.82 2.56 3.63
CA THR A 187 -19.72 1.44 3.95
C THR A 187 -19.37 0.24 3.06
N GLY A 188 -19.79 -0.96 3.48
CA GLY A 188 -19.55 -2.15 2.68
C GLY A 188 -20.18 -2.12 1.29
N LYS A 189 -21.24 -1.32 1.09
CA LYS A 189 -21.84 -1.11 -0.22
C LYS A 189 -21.00 -0.19 -1.13
N GLU A 190 -20.23 0.73 -0.54
CA GLU A 190 -19.43 1.74 -1.26
C GLU A 190 -18.01 1.25 -1.53
N THR A 191 -17.57 0.19 -0.85
CA THR A 191 -16.25 -0.43 -1.04
C THR A 191 -16.33 -1.53 -2.10
#